data_5c16d3e1f6012e26bef86260bcaa8984
#
_entry.id   5c16d3e1f6012e26bef86260bcaa8984
#
_cell.length_a   1.000
_cell.length_b   1.000
_cell.length_c   1.000
_cell.angle_alpha   90.00
_cell.angle_beta   90.00
_cell.angle_gamma   90.00
#
_symmetry.space_group_name_H-M   'P 1'
#
loop_
_entity.id
_entity.type
_entity.pdbx_description
1 polymer ?
#
loop_
_entity_poly.entity_id
_entity_poly.type
_entity_poly.pdbx_seq_one_letter_code
_entity_poly.pdbx_strand_id
1 'polypeptide(L)'
;GMLRYAALTGDTTLIPRVEKRWKLYKEYGMTENYENYNWFERYDTWTEPCAIVDSYLLATQLWAATRNPTYLEDADKIYLNVIAATQRHNGGFGCDKPVGVVYPELGIHADEAYWCCTMRGGEGLGRAAEYAYFTEGNRIVVPFYRESRLQLPDRNVVLEQRTDYPFGDRIEFRFAEKPDKEVSLALVVPSYMQLRSLTLNGHPVEANVSAGFAEVAGPFSAGDRIELEYGFAARWVPLENRDIADRTLYKAMY
;
A
#
# COMPACT_ATOMS: atom_id res chain seq x y z
N GLY A 1 8.35 2.63 -15.25
CA GLY A 1 9.32 3.16 -16.23
C GLY A 1 10.20 4.25 -15.65
N MET A 2 9.71 5.49 -15.49
CA MET A 2 10.52 6.69 -15.16
C MET A 2 11.24 6.59 -13.80
N LEU A 3 10.58 6.14 -12.73
CA LEU A 3 11.23 5.99 -11.42
C LEU A 3 12.30 4.89 -11.44
N ARG A 4 12.02 3.78 -12.14
CA ARG A 4 13.03 2.73 -12.30
C ARG A 4 14.23 3.22 -13.09
N TYR A 5 14.01 4.01 -14.14
CA TYR A 5 15.10 4.66 -14.87
C TYR A 5 15.90 5.58 -13.95
N ALA A 6 15.24 6.45 -13.17
CA ALA A 6 15.89 7.33 -12.21
C ALA A 6 16.74 6.54 -11.20
N ALA A 7 16.21 5.44 -10.67
CA ALA A 7 16.94 4.58 -9.73
C ALA A 7 18.18 3.91 -10.35
N LEU A 8 18.13 3.53 -11.63
CA LEU A 8 19.23 2.86 -12.31
C LEU A 8 20.32 3.83 -12.79
N THR A 9 19.93 5.04 -13.18
CA THR A 9 20.87 6.03 -13.76
C THR A 9 21.32 7.10 -12.77
N GLY A 10 20.65 7.23 -11.63
CA GLY A 10 20.83 8.35 -10.70
C GLY A 10 20.21 9.67 -11.15
N ASP A 11 19.47 9.69 -12.27
CA ASP A 11 18.77 10.88 -12.78
C ASP A 11 17.50 11.15 -11.99
N THR A 12 17.60 11.94 -10.93
CA THR A 12 16.48 12.32 -10.06
C THR A 12 15.57 13.40 -10.65
N THR A 13 15.93 14.01 -11.80
CA THR A 13 15.15 15.11 -12.42
C THR A 13 13.75 14.68 -12.87
N LEU A 14 13.55 13.38 -13.05
CA LEU A 14 12.25 12.79 -13.42
C LEU A 14 11.29 12.65 -12.25
N ILE A 15 11.78 12.60 -11.00
CA ILE A 15 10.95 12.36 -9.82
C ILE A 15 9.85 13.41 -9.67
N PRO A 16 10.13 14.73 -9.69
CA PRO A 16 9.07 15.75 -9.57
C PRO A 16 8.01 15.68 -10.68
N ARG A 17 8.39 15.21 -11.87
CA ARG A 17 7.44 15.02 -12.97
C ARG A 17 6.48 13.85 -12.70
N VAL A 18 6.97 12.80 -12.07
CA VAL A 18 6.15 11.65 -11.68
C VAL A 18 5.24 12.04 -10.52
N GLU A 19 5.74 12.76 -9.51
CA GLU A 19 4.92 13.28 -8.40
C GLU A 19 3.78 14.18 -8.89
N LYS A 20 4.07 15.07 -9.87
CA LYS A 20 3.02 15.89 -10.48
C LYS A 20 1.93 15.03 -11.15
N ARG A 21 2.32 13.98 -11.86
CA ARG A 21 1.36 13.04 -12.47
C ARG A 21 0.59 12.23 -11.45
N TRP A 22 1.24 11.84 -10.34
CA TRP A 22 0.57 11.17 -9.24
C TRP A 22 -0.53 12.04 -8.63
N LYS A 23 -0.25 13.33 -8.40
CA LYS A 23 -1.26 14.28 -7.90
C LYS A 23 -2.45 14.39 -8.85
N LEU A 24 -2.19 14.55 -10.15
CA LEU A 24 -3.26 14.60 -11.17
C LEU A 24 -4.07 13.30 -11.19
N TYR A 25 -3.40 12.15 -11.08
CA TYR A 25 -4.09 10.86 -11.04
C TYR A 25 -4.97 10.73 -9.79
N LYS A 26 -4.49 11.13 -8.63
CA LYS A 26 -5.30 11.13 -7.40
C LYS A 26 -6.50 12.07 -7.50
N GLU A 27 -6.37 13.20 -8.17
CA GLU A 27 -7.41 14.20 -8.29
C GLU A 27 -8.50 13.79 -9.30
N TYR A 28 -8.12 13.25 -10.45
CA TYR A 28 -9.04 13.01 -11.57
C TYR A 28 -9.22 11.55 -11.98
N GLY A 29 -8.37 10.66 -11.52
CA GLY A 29 -8.34 9.26 -11.93
C GLY A 29 -8.60 8.26 -10.81
N MET A 30 -8.75 8.73 -9.56
CA MET A 30 -8.89 7.87 -8.39
C MET A 30 -10.13 8.24 -7.57
N THR A 31 -10.79 7.24 -7.00
CA THR A 31 -11.90 7.41 -6.06
C THR A 31 -11.38 7.67 -4.64
N GLU A 32 -12.27 8.05 -3.73
CA GLU A 32 -11.96 8.28 -2.32
C GLU A 32 -11.52 6.99 -1.59
N ASN A 33 -11.92 5.81 -2.08
CA ASN A 33 -11.46 4.53 -1.54
C ASN A 33 -10.30 3.92 -2.34
N TYR A 34 -9.65 4.71 -3.20
CA TYR A 34 -8.43 4.35 -3.93
C TYR A 34 -8.61 3.37 -5.11
N GLU A 35 -9.81 3.19 -5.58
CA GLU A 35 -10.07 2.59 -6.89
C GLU A 35 -9.69 3.57 -8.00
N ASN A 36 -9.55 3.11 -9.23
CA ASN A 36 -9.37 3.99 -10.37
C ASN A 36 -10.66 4.16 -11.16
N TYR A 37 -10.81 5.32 -11.78
CA TYR A 37 -11.68 5.48 -12.94
C TYR A 37 -10.90 5.05 -14.19
N ASN A 38 -11.44 4.14 -14.97
CA ASN A 38 -10.72 3.62 -16.14
C ASN A 38 -10.43 4.69 -17.19
N TRP A 39 -11.25 5.75 -17.23
CA TRP A 39 -11.00 6.96 -18.01
C TRP A 39 -11.00 8.18 -17.09
N PHE A 40 -9.99 9.01 -17.24
CA PHE A 40 -9.88 10.28 -16.50
C PHE A 40 -11.15 11.11 -16.65
N GLU A 41 -11.60 11.68 -15.54
CA GLU A 41 -12.80 12.53 -15.46
C GLU A 41 -14.11 11.83 -15.87
N ARG A 42 -14.08 10.52 -16.07
CA ARG A 42 -15.30 9.74 -16.32
C ARG A 42 -15.68 8.93 -15.07
N TYR A 43 -16.58 9.51 -14.31
CA TYR A 43 -17.04 8.95 -13.03
C TYR A 43 -18.11 7.85 -13.18
N ASP A 44 -18.51 7.53 -14.39
CA ASP A 44 -19.45 6.47 -14.76
C ASP A 44 -18.77 5.21 -15.33
N THR A 45 -17.45 5.14 -15.21
CA THR A 45 -16.65 4.03 -15.71
C THR A 45 -16.40 2.95 -14.64
N TRP A 46 -15.66 1.90 -14.98
CA TRP A 46 -15.28 0.82 -14.07
C TRP A 46 -13.90 1.02 -13.49
N THR A 47 -13.59 0.28 -12.43
CA THR A 47 -12.22 0.11 -11.94
C THR A 47 -11.59 -1.12 -12.58
N GLU A 48 -10.29 -1.10 -12.81
CA GLU A 48 -9.56 -2.14 -13.53
C GLU A 48 -8.27 -2.52 -12.80
N PRO A 49 -8.08 -3.80 -12.44
CA PRO A 49 -6.88 -4.28 -11.77
C PRO A 49 -5.57 -3.92 -12.48
N CYS A 50 -5.57 -3.81 -13.80
CA CYS A 50 -4.40 -3.39 -14.55
C CYS A 50 -3.88 -2.00 -14.12
N ALA A 51 -4.78 -1.03 -13.98
CA ALA A 51 -4.44 0.32 -13.54
C ALA A 51 -4.17 0.38 -12.02
N ILE A 52 -4.91 -0.41 -11.24
CA ILE A 52 -4.76 -0.48 -9.79
C ILE A 52 -3.38 -0.99 -9.40
N VAL A 53 -2.92 -2.06 -10.04
CA VAL A 53 -1.57 -2.62 -9.78
C VAL A 53 -0.50 -1.60 -10.14
N ASP A 54 -0.65 -0.88 -11.26
CA ASP A 54 0.28 0.20 -11.62
C ASP A 54 0.27 1.33 -10.59
N SER A 55 -0.89 1.67 -10.02
CA SER A 55 -1.01 2.68 -8.95
C SER A 55 -0.29 2.25 -7.69
N TYR A 56 -0.48 1.00 -7.25
CA TYR A 56 0.22 0.43 -6.10
C TYR A 56 1.73 0.46 -6.28
N LEU A 57 2.20 -0.01 -7.44
CA LEU A 57 3.63 -0.02 -7.78
C LEU A 57 4.21 1.40 -7.83
N LEU A 58 3.47 2.34 -8.42
CA LEU A 58 3.90 3.72 -8.54
C LEU A 58 4.00 4.40 -7.17
N ALA A 59 3.01 4.22 -6.31
CA ALA A 59 3.02 4.77 -4.95
C ALA A 59 4.21 4.21 -4.15
N THR A 60 4.42 2.88 -4.17
CA THR A 60 5.55 2.25 -3.47
C THR A 60 6.90 2.74 -3.98
N GLN A 61 7.06 2.87 -5.31
CA GLN A 61 8.29 3.38 -5.92
C GLN A 61 8.51 4.90 -5.67
N LEU A 62 7.44 5.69 -5.56
CA LEU A 62 7.53 7.09 -5.17
C LEU A 62 8.04 7.20 -3.73
N TRP A 63 7.55 6.39 -2.81
CA TRP A 63 8.12 6.35 -1.47
C TRP A 63 9.61 5.96 -1.51
N ALA A 64 9.97 4.91 -2.23
CA ALA A 64 11.35 4.47 -2.35
C ALA A 64 12.28 5.58 -2.89
N ALA A 65 11.77 6.44 -3.77
CA ALA A 65 12.52 7.55 -4.37
C ALA A 65 12.58 8.82 -3.50
N THR A 66 11.50 9.09 -2.71
CA THR A 66 11.31 10.38 -2.02
C THR A 66 11.36 10.27 -0.50
N ARG A 67 11.14 9.09 0.04
CA ARG A 67 10.95 8.82 1.48
C ARG A 67 9.73 9.53 2.09
N ASN A 68 8.80 10.03 1.26
CA ASN A 68 7.56 10.61 1.75
C ASN A 68 6.58 9.50 2.16
N PRO A 69 6.23 9.36 3.46
CA PRO A 69 5.42 8.26 3.96
C PRO A 69 3.99 8.26 3.43
N THR A 70 3.48 9.38 2.93
CA THR A 70 2.12 9.45 2.37
C THR A 70 1.93 8.51 1.17
N TYR A 71 3.00 8.22 0.44
CA TYR A 71 2.94 7.26 -0.67
C TYR A 71 2.78 5.81 -0.19
N LEU A 72 3.31 5.45 0.98
CA LEU A 72 3.03 4.14 1.59
C LEU A 72 1.57 4.03 2.06
N GLU A 73 1.02 5.10 2.62
CA GLU A 73 -0.39 5.16 2.98
C GLU A 73 -1.30 4.98 1.75
N ASP A 74 -0.96 5.64 0.64
CA ASP A 74 -1.67 5.47 -0.62
C ASP A 74 -1.56 4.01 -1.10
N ALA A 75 -0.35 3.42 -1.07
CA ALA A 75 -0.13 2.05 -1.50
C ALA A 75 -0.89 1.03 -0.62
N ASP A 76 -0.91 1.22 0.70
CA ASP A 76 -1.62 0.32 1.61
C ASP A 76 -3.13 0.36 1.38
N LYS A 77 -3.71 1.55 1.20
CA LYS A 77 -5.12 1.72 0.88
C LYS A 77 -5.48 1.12 -0.48
N ILE A 78 -4.65 1.32 -1.50
CA ILE A 78 -4.85 0.69 -2.81
C ILE A 78 -4.84 -0.84 -2.67
N TYR A 79 -3.90 -1.38 -1.91
CA TYR A 79 -3.81 -2.82 -1.73
C TYR A 79 -5.04 -3.37 -1.00
N LEU A 80 -5.36 -2.82 0.18
CA LEU A 80 -6.42 -3.34 1.05
C LEU A 80 -7.81 -3.13 0.44
N ASN A 81 -8.07 -1.95 -0.12
CA ASN A 81 -9.39 -1.63 -0.61
C ASN A 81 -9.67 -2.22 -2.00
N VAL A 82 -8.62 -2.45 -2.81
CA VAL A 82 -8.83 -2.80 -4.20
C VAL A 82 -8.14 -4.10 -4.62
N ILE A 83 -6.81 -4.22 -4.51
CA ILE A 83 -6.13 -5.44 -4.98
C ILE A 83 -6.64 -6.67 -4.25
N ALA A 84 -6.71 -6.59 -2.92
CA ALA A 84 -7.21 -7.71 -2.11
C ALA A 84 -8.71 -7.95 -2.29
N ALA A 85 -9.49 -6.93 -2.63
CA ALA A 85 -10.95 -7.01 -2.76
C ALA A 85 -11.42 -7.47 -4.15
N THR A 86 -10.62 -7.28 -5.20
CA THR A 86 -11.03 -7.58 -6.59
C THR A 86 -10.69 -9.00 -7.04
N GLN A 87 -10.03 -9.79 -6.20
CA GLN A 87 -9.77 -11.19 -6.49
C GLN A 87 -11.05 -12.02 -6.42
N ARG A 88 -11.30 -12.83 -7.42
CA ARG A 88 -12.45 -13.73 -7.51
C ARG A 88 -12.19 -15.04 -6.76
N HIS A 89 -13.27 -15.77 -6.44
CA HIS A 89 -13.18 -17.08 -5.77
C HIS A 89 -12.32 -18.11 -6.52
N ASN A 90 -12.23 -17.98 -7.84
CA ASN A 90 -11.39 -18.85 -8.68
C ASN A 90 -9.92 -18.40 -8.75
N GLY A 91 -9.54 -17.36 -8.00
CA GLY A 91 -8.20 -16.78 -8.00
C GLY A 91 -7.93 -15.76 -9.11
N GLY A 92 -8.84 -15.60 -10.06
CA GLY A 92 -8.72 -14.60 -11.13
C GLY A 92 -9.08 -13.19 -10.65
N PHE A 93 -8.94 -12.21 -11.54
CA PHE A 93 -9.29 -10.81 -11.31
C PHE A 93 -10.17 -10.29 -12.43
N GLY A 94 -11.08 -9.41 -12.11
CA GLY A 94 -11.97 -8.77 -13.06
C GLY A 94 -12.20 -7.31 -12.75
N CYS A 95 -12.85 -6.62 -13.67
CA CYS A 95 -13.26 -5.24 -13.45
C CYS A 95 -14.43 -5.16 -12.49
N ASP A 96 -14.53 -4.06 -11.74
CA ASP A 96 -15.60 -3.79 -10.79
C ASP A 96 -16.15 -2.38 -10.94
N LYS A 97 -17.28 -2.14 -10.27
CA LYS A 97 -17.85 -0.79 -10.15
C LYS A 97 -17.11 -0.03 -9.06
N PRO A 98 -16.55 1.14 -9.35
CA PRO A 98 -15.99 1.97 -8.31
C PRO A 98 -17.04 2.40 -7.29
N VAL A 99 -16.60 2.57 -6.05
CA VAL A 99 -17.45 3.14 -4.99
C VAL A 99 -17.92 4.56 -5.37
N GLY A 100 -19.20 4.84 -5.14
CA GLY A 100 -19.80 6.12 -5.46
C GLY A 100 -20.35 6.24 -6.89
N VAL A 101 -20.12 5.26 -7.76
CA VAL A 101 -20.72 5.23 -9.09
C VAL A 101 -22.15 4.69 -9.02
N VAL A 102 -23.11 5.59 -9.23
CA VAL A 102 -24.55 5.25 -9.12
C VAL A 102 -25.09 4.52 -10.35
N TYR A 103 -24.55 4.83 -11.53
CA TYR A 103 -25.00 4.26 -12.81
C TYR A 103 -23.82 3.91 -13.72
N PRO A 104 -23.18 2.75 -13.57
CA PRO A 104 -22.25 2.29 -14.57
C PRO A 104 -23.06 1.90 -15.82
N GLU A 105 -22.84 2.61 -16.92
CA GLU A 105 -23.45 2.27 -18.21
C GLU A 105 -22.93 0.94 -18.75
N LEU A 106 -21.74 0.54 -18.33
CA LEU A 106 -21.16 -0.74 -18.66
C LEU A 106 -21.46 -1.73 -17.52
N GLY A 107 -22.37 -2.65 -17.79
CA GLY A 107 -22.65 -3.76 -16.89
C GLY A 107 -21.41 -4.66 -16.77
N ILE A 108 -20.74 -4.57 -15.63
CA ILE A 108 -19.64 -5.45 -15.31
C ILE A 108 -20.14 -6.46 -14.29
N HIS A 109 -19.99 -7.73 -14.63
CA HIS A 109 -20.40 -8.82 -13.75
C HIS A 109 -19.27 -9.11 -12.76
N ALA A 110 -19.57 -8.98 -11.46
CA ALA A 110 -18.61 -9.19 -10.39
C ALA A 110 -17.96 -10.59 -10.40
N ASP A 111 -18.62 -11.58 -11.02
CA ASP A 111 -18.13 -12.96 -11.08
C ASP A 111 -17.16 -13.22 -12.25
N GLU A 112 -17.07 -12.30 -13.21
CA GLU A 112 -16.18 -12.47 -14.35
C GLU A 112 -14.73 -12.17 -13.98
N ALA A 113 -13.83 -13.03 -14.47
CA ALA A 113 -12.39 -12.80 -14.43
C ALA A 113 -11.88 -12.64 -15.86
N TYR A 114 -11.22 -11.51 -16.10
CA TYR A 114 -10.63 -11.22 -17.38
C TYR A 114 -9.16 -11.64 -17.42
N TRP A 115 -8.70 -12.12 -18.56
CA TRP A 115 -7.33 -12.62 -18.70
C TRP A 115 -6.26 -11.53 -18.44
N CYS A 116 -6.43 -10.31 -18.93
CA CYS A 116 -5.49 -9.21 -18.66
C CYS A 116 -5.51 -8.81 -17.18
N CYS A 117 -6.70 -8.69 -16.58
CA CYS A 117 -6.86 -8.36 -15.17
C CYS A 117 -6.29 -9.45 -14.25
N THR A 118 -6.51 -10.72 -14.60
CA THR A 118 -5.96 -11.87 -13.85
C THR A 118 -4.44 -11.88 -13.89
N MET A 119 -3.83 -11.63 -15.05
CA MET A 119 -2.38 -11.55 -15.21
C MET A 119 -1.80 -10.39 -14.38
N ARG A 120 -2.41 -9.22 -14.43
CA ARG A 120 -1.97 -8.04 -13.68
C ARG A 120 -2.22 -8.17 -12.18
N GLY A 121 -3.37 -8.71 -11.78
CA GLY A 121 -3.66 -8.99 -10.37
C GLY A 121 -2.66 -9.96 -9.76
N GLY A 122 -2.31 -11.02 -10.49
CA GLY A 122 -1.25 -11.96 -10.08
C GLY A 122 0.12 -11.28 -9.95
N GLU A 123 0.47 -10.37 -10.87
CA GLU A 123 1.67 -9.53 -10.72
C GLU A 123 1.58 -8.66 -9.48
N GLY A 124 0.43 -8.03 -9.22
CA GLY A 124 0.21 -7.18 -8.04
C GLY A 124 0.44 -7.92 -6.73
N LEU A 125 -0.04 -9.17 -6.62
CA LEU A 125 0.22 -10.02 -5.45
C LEU A 125 1.71 -10.36 -5.31
N GLY A 126 2.37 -10.73 -6.41
CA GLY A 126 3.81 -11.01 -6.42
C GLY A 126 4.64 -9.78 -6.02
N ARG A 127 4.27 -8.60 -6.51
CA ARG A 127 4.93 -7.33 -6.14
C ARG A 127 4.64 -6.92 -4.70
N ALA A 128 3.45 -7.22 -4.17
CA ALA A 128 3.16 -6.98 -2.77
C ALA A 128 4.05 -7.82 -1.84
N ALA A 129 4.41 -9.04 -2.24
CA ALA A 129 5.40 -9.85 -1.53
C ALA A 129 6.82 -9.29 -1.70
N GLU A 130 7.21 -8.83 -2.90
CA GLU A 130 8.53 -8.21 -3.15
C GLU A 130 8.73 -6.94 -2.32
N TYR A 131 7.67 -6.13 -2.14
CA TYR A 131 7.72 -4.87 -1.38
C TYR A 131 7.32 -5.02 0.09
N ALA A 132 7.24 -6.25 0.60
CA ALA A 132 6.88 -6.48 2.01
C ALA A 132 7.88 -5.86 2.98
N TYR A 133 9.13 -5.76 2.58
CA TYR A 133 10.22 -5.16 3.37
C TYR A 133 11.19 -4.42 2.47
N PHE A 134 11.86 -3.40 3.06
CA PHE A 134 13.02 -2.75 2.44
C PHE A 134 14.19 -2.75 3.40
N THR A 135 15.39 -2.69 2.87
CA THR A 135 16.61 -2.59 3.67
C THR A 135 17.39 -1.34 3.31
N GLU A 136 17.84 -0.60 4.32
CA GLU A 136 18.67 0.61 4.21
C GLU A 136 19.87 0.45 5.14
N GLY A 137 20.95 -0.14 4.61
CA GLY A 137 22.06 -0.55 5.48
C GLY A 137 21.58 -1.58 6.51
N ASN A 138 21.71 -1.31 7.79
CA ASN A 138 21.25 -2.18 8.87
C ASN A 138 19.80 -1.90 9.31
N ARG A 139 19.15 -0.94 8.70
CA ARG A 139 17.75 -0.60 8.95
C ARG A 139 16.83 -1.45 8.09
N ILE A 140 15.91 -2.18 8.72
CA ILE A 140 14.85 -2.97 8.08
C ILE A 140 13.58 -2.15 8.15
N VAL A 141 13.06 -1.75 7.01
CA VAL A 141 11.81 -0.97 6.93
C VAL A 141 10.65 -1.92 6.70
N VAL A 142 9.64 -1.81 7.54
CA VAL A 142 8.37 -2.52 7.45
C VAL A 142 7.30 -1.55 6.94
N PRO A 143 7.06 -1.49 5.62
CA PRO A 143 6.16 -0.51 5.03
C PRO A 143 4.70 -0.93 5.12
N PHE A 144 4.43 -2.23 5.33
CA PHE A 144 3.09 -2.79 5.36
C PHE A 144 2.98 -3.90 6.40
N TYR A 145 1.82 -3.99 7.04
CA TYR A 145 1.54 -5.01 8.03
C TYR A 145 0.75 -6.17 7.40
N ARG A 146 1.45 -7.30 7.23
CA ARG A 146 0.89 -8.54 6.66
C ARG A 146 1.62 -9.73 7.25
N GLU A 147 0.90 -10.79 7.53
CA GLU A 147 1.55 -12.03 8.00
C GLU A 147 2.64 -12.44 7.01
N SER A 148 3.87 -12.54 7.49
CA SER A 148 5.03 -12.74 6.61
C SER A 148 6.27 -13.19 7.37
N ARG A 149 7.27 -13.68 6.63
CA ARG A 149 8.58 -14.05 7.14
C ARG A 149 9.66 -13.49 6.22
N LEU A 150 10.48 -12.60 6.78
CA LEU A 150 11.67 -12.07 6.11
C LEU A 150 12.88 -12.93 6.45
N GLN A 151 13.68 -13.25 5.43
CA GLN A 151 14.98 -13.89 5.59
C GLN A 151 16.05 -13.08 4.89
N LEU A 152 17.09 -12.66 5.64
CA LEU A 152 18.29 -12.02 5.12
C LEU A 152 19.51 -12.88 5.52
N PRO A 153 19.88 -13.87 4.69
CA PRO A 153 20.93 -14.84 5.05
C PRO A 153 22.32 -14.20 5.29
N ASP A 154 22.60 -13.11 4.58
CA ASP A 154 23.85 -12.33 4.69
C ASP A 154 24.04 -11.63 6.04
N ARG A 155 23.02 -11.60 6.86
CA ARG A 155 22.97 -10.93 8.19
C ARG A 155 22.41 -11.82 9.28
N ASN A 156 22.11 -13.06 8.97
CA ASN A 156 21.41 -14.00 9.85
C ASN A 156 20.12 -13.43 10.44
N VAL A 157 19.37 -12.66 9.66
CA VAL A 157 18.07 -12.11 10.08
C VAL A 157 16.96 -13.03 9.62
N VAL A 158 16.18 -13.52 10.56
CA VAL A 158 14.90 -14.19 10.32
C VAL A 158 13.86 -13.48 11.18
N LEU A 159 13.02 -12.69 10.54
CA LEU A 159 11.98 -11.89 11.17
C LEU A 159 10.61 -12.42 10.76
N GLU A 160 9.81 -12.82 11.72
CA GLU A 160 8.43 -13.25 11.54
C GLU A 160 7.50 -12.10 11.93
N GLN A 161 6.53 -11.79 11.08
CA GLN A 161 5.47 -10.83 11.36
C GLN A 161 4.15 -11.59 11.44
N ARG A 162 3.40 -11.36 12.53
CA ARG A 162 2.07 -11.94 12.77
C ARG A 162 1.09 -10.82 13.05
N THR A 163 -0.05 -10.85 12.37
CA THR A 163 -1.06 -9.79 12.50
C THR A 163 -2.34 -10.16 11.77
N ASP A 164 -3.46 -9.70 12.31
CA ASP A 164 -4.77 -9.67 11.63
C ASP A 164 -5.08 -8.29 11.06
N TYR A 165 -4.04 -7.46 10.83
CA TYR A 165 -4.22 -6.12 10.24
C TYR A 165 -4.95 -6.19 8.91
N PRO A 166 -5.95 -5.33 8.66
CA PRO A 166 -6.38 -4.19 9.46
C PRO A 166 -7.49 -4.51 10.50
N PHE A 167 -7.89 -5.75 10.69
CA PHE A 167 -9.04 -6.15 11.50
C PHE A 167 -8.71 -6.35 12.99
N GLY A 168 -7.44 -6.62 13.31
CA GLY A 168 -6.96 -6.71 14.68
C GLY A 168 -6.53 -5.35 15.25
N ASP A 169 -5.90 -5.39 16.41
CA ASP A 169 -5.37 -4.23 17.11
C ASP A 169 -3.88 -4.41 17.51
N ARG A 170 -3.26 -5.52 17.06
CA ARG A 170 -1.90 -5.89 17.40
C ARG A 170 -1.10 -6.39 16.20
N ILE A 171 0.18 -6.04 16.21
CA ILE A 171 1.18 -6.55 15.27
C ILE A 171 2.36 -7.07 16.10
N GLU A 172 2.74 -8.32 15.88
CA GLU A 172 3.88 -8.95 16.52
C GLU A 172 5.00 -9.16 15.50
N PHE A 173 6.21 -8.80 15.89
CA PHE A 173 7.44 -9.17 15.19
C PHE A 173 8.29 -10.05 16.12
N ARG A 174 8.81 -11.14 15.58
CA ARG A 174 9.67 -12.04 16.31
C ARG A 174 10.96 -12.29 15.53
N PHE A 175 12.09 -12.08 16.18
CA PHE A 175 13.37 -12.55 15.67
C PHE A 175 13.50 -14.06 15.94
N ALA A 176 13.43 -14.90 14.90
CA ALA A 176 13.60 -16.34 15.06
C ALA A 176 15.08 -16.71 15.26
N GLU A 177 16.01 -15.91 14.71
CA GLU A 177 17.45 -16.07 14.84
C GLU A 177 18.06 -14.80 15.42
N LYS A 178 19.26 -14.92 16.00
CA LYS A 178 20.03 -13.75 16.45
C LYS A 178 20.73 -13.12 15.25
N PRO A 179 20.48 -11.84 14.92
CA PRO A 179 21.23 -11.16 13.86
C PRO A 179 22.73 -11.12 14.14
N ASP A 180 23.56 -11.30 13.09
CA ASP A 180 25.01 -11.22 13.19
C ASP A 180 25.52 -9.80 13.48
N LYS A 181 24.71 -8.80 13.16
CA LYS A 181 24.99 -7.39 13.38
C LYS A 181 23.80 -6.70 14.03
N GLU A 182 24.06 -5.59 14.66
CA GLU A 182 22.99 -4.71 15.13
C GLU A 182 22.13 -4.24 13.97
N VAL A 183 20.82 -4.42 14.10
CA VAL A 183 19.81 -3.97 13.14
C VAL A 183 18.78 -3.10 13.85
N SER A 184 18.09 -2.26 13.09
CA SER A 184 16.89 -1.56 13.57
C SER A 184 15.67 -1.90 12.71
N LEU A 185 14.50 -1.88 13.32
CA LEU A 185 13.22 -1.97 12.63
C LEU A 185 12.58 -0.59 12.56
N ALA A 186 12.20 -0.18 11.36
CA ALA A 186 11.39 0.99 11.12
C ALA A 186 9.96 0.53 10.79
N LEU A 187 9.07 0.70 11.74
CA LEU A 187 7.67 0.27 11.65
C LEU A 187 6.82 1.44 11.18
N VAL A 188 6.13 1.29 10.05
CA VAL A 188 5.29 2.37 9.52
C VAL A 188 4.16 2.71 10.51
N VAL A 189 3.92 4.00 10.71
CA VAL A 189 2.77 4.51 11.46
C VAL A 189 1.99 5.45 10.55
N PRO A 190 1.05 4.91 9.76
CA PRO A 190 0.24 5.72 8.85
C PRO A 190 -0.57 6.78 9.62
N SER A 191 -0.89 7.89 8.97
CA SER A 191 -1.63 9.00 9.59
C SER A 191 -3.02 8.64 10.11
N TYR A 192 -3.60 7.56 9.61
CA TYR A 192 -4.90 7.04 10.05
C TYR A 192 -4.79 6.02 11.19
N MET A 193 -3.58 5.61 11.58
CA MET A 193 -3.30 4.70 12.67
C MET A 193 -3.01 5.47 13.97
N GLN A 194 -3.62 5.05 15.06
CA GLN A 194 -3.30 5.51 16.40
C GLN A 194 -2.39 4.48 17.06
N LEU A 195 -1.10 4.75 17.13
CA LEU A 195 -0.16 3.92 17.90
C LEU A 195 -0.47 4.08 19.38
N ARG A 196 -0.85 2.98 20.05
CA ARG A 196 -1.21 2.94 21.47
C ARG A 196 -0.03 2.54 22.34
N SER A 197 0.69 1.51 21.93
CA SER A 197 1.88 1.04 22.63
C SER A 197 2.88 0.41 21.68
N LEU A 198 4.15 0.43 22.06
CA LEU A 198 5.24 -0.29 21.42
C LEU A 198 6.09 -0.92 22.53
N THR A 199 6.31 -2.23 22.46
CA THR A 199 7.07 -2.94 23.46
C THR A 199 8.15 -3.83 22.83
N LEU A 200 9.24 -4.05 23.56
CA LEU A 200 10.23 -5.08 23.28
C LEU A 200 10.26 -6.04 24.45
N ASN A 201 9.92 -7.31 24.23
CA ASN A 201 9.82 -8.34 25.26
C ASN A 201 8.90 -7.95 26.43
N GLY A 202 7.79 -7.24 26.13
CA GLY A 202 6.84 -6.74 27.11
C GLY A 202 7.28 -5.48 27.85
N HIS A 203 8.47 -4.95 27.60
CA HIS A 203 8.95 -3.69 28.16
C HIS A 203 8.64 -2.53 27.21
N PRO A 204 8.04 -1.43 27.70
CA PRO A 204 7.74 -0.28 26.85
C PRO A 204 9.01 0.27 26.16
N VAL A 205 8.89 0.56 24.87
CA VAL A 205 9.88 1.26 24.07
C VAL A 205 9.33 2.65 23.77
N GLU A 206 10.16 3.68 23.92
CA GLU A 206 9.75 5.03 23.55
C GLU A 206 9.51 5.09 22.03
N ALA A 207 8.24 5.27 21.67
CA ALA A 207 7.81 5.32 20.28
C ALA A 207 7.95 6.74 19.72
N ASN A 208 9.18 7.15 19.39
CA ASN A 208 9.39 8.39 18.66
C ASN A 208 9.02 8.20 17.18
N VAL A 209 7.81 8.63 16.82
CA VAL A 209 7.36 8.58 15.41
C VAL A 209 7.99 9.74 14.65
N SER A 210 8.86 9.41 13.71
CA SER A 210 9.51 10.39 12.85
C SER A 210 9.36 9.97 11.39
N ALA A 211 9.04 10.91 10.53
CA ALA A 211 8.81 10.67 9.09
C ALA A 211 7.88 9.49 8.80
N GLY A 212 6.85 9.29 9.66
CA GLY A 212 5.87 8.21 9.51
C GLY A 212 6.32 6.83 9.99
N PHE A 213 7.43 6.73 10.74
CA PHE A 213 7.94 5.47 11.28
C PHE A 213 8.24 5.56 12.77
N ALA A 214 7.95 4.48 13.50
CA ALA A 214 8.46 4.23 14.83
C ALA A 214 9.70 3.32 14.71
N GLU A 215 10.81 3.72 15.34
CA GLU A 215 12.08 2.98 15.27
C GLU A 215 12.27 2.14 16.54
N VAL A 216 12.67 0.88 16.34
CA VAL A 216 13.13 0.00 17.43
C VAL A 216 14.53 -0.47 17.09
N ALA A 217 15.50 -0.05 17.90
CA ALA A 217 16.90 -0.42 17.70
C ALA A 217 17.26 -1.67 18.53
N GLY A 218 18.14 -2.52 17.94
CA GLY A 218 18.76 -3.65 18.64
C GLY A 218 19.81 -3.21 19.68
N PRO A 219 20.58 -4.15 20.21
CA PRO A 219 20.76 -5.51 19.69
C PRO A 219 19.58 -6.45 19.98
N PHE A 220 19.26 -7.29 19.00
CA PHE A 220 18.23 -8.33 19.15
C PHE A 220 18.86 -9.71 19.34
N SER A 221 18.13 -10.57 20.06
CA SER A 221 18.44 -11.96 20.27
C SER A 221 17.38 -12.87 19.65
N ALA A 222 17.71 -14.13 19.44
CA ALA A 222 16.71 -15.12 19.05
C ALA A 222 15.60 -15.21 20.11
N GLY A 223 14.36 -15.13 19.64
CA GLY A 223 13.16 -15.12 20.48
C GLY A 223 12.66 -13.74 20.87
N ASP A 224 13.42 -12.67 20.64
CA ASP A 224 12.95 -11.30 20.94
C ASP A 224 11.68 -10.98 20.17
N ARG A 225 10.77 -10.32 20.89
CA ARG A 225 9.45 -9.94 20.38
C ARG A 225 9.24 -8.44 20.49
N ILE A 226 8.81 -7.85 19.39
CA ILE A 226 8.35 -6.47 19.33
C ILE A 226 6.85 -6.53 19.10
N GLU A 227 6.09 -5.88 19.95
CA GLU A 227 4.64 -5.80 19.84
C GLU A 227 4.22 -4.34 19.69
N LEU A 228 3.39 -4.09 18.69
CA LEU A 228 2.80 -2.80 18.40
C LEU A 228 1.29 -2.94 18.57
N GLU A 229 0.71 -2.17 19.50
CA GLU A 229 -0.74 -2.04 19.65
C GLU A 229 -1.21 -0.75 18.99
N TYR A 230 -2.30 -0.84 18.26
CA TYR A 230 -2.82 0.27 17.48
C TYR A 230 -4.34 0.33 17.52
N GLY A 231 -4.87 1.39 16.97
CA GLY A 231 -6.29 1.54 16.72
C GLY A 231 -6.54 2.47 15.56
N PHE A 232 -7.78 2.48 15.11
CA PHE A 232 -8.25 3.41 14.09
C PHE A 232 -9.37 4.27 14.65
N ALA A 233 -9.39 5.55 14.25
CA ALA A 233 -10.54 6.40 14.47
C ALA A 233 -11.41 6.37 13.20
N ALA A 234 -12.61 5.84 13.32
CA ALA A 234 -13.59 5.95 12.23
C ALA A 234 -13.94 7.42 12.01
N ARG A 235 -13.95 7.82 10.74
CA ARG A 235 -14.36 9.16 10.32
C ARG A 235 -15.20 9.10 9.05
N TRP A 236 -16.16 9.98 8.94
CA TRP A 236 -16.86 10.19 7.68
C TRP A 236 -15.96 11.01 6.74
N VAL A 237 -15.75 10.48 5.55
CA VAL A 237 -15.11 11.20 4.45
C VAL A 237 -16.22 11.52 3.47
N PRO A 238 -16.56 12.82 3.26
CA PRO A 238 -17.52 13.16 2.23
C PRO A 238 -16.92 12.72 0.88
N LEU A 239 -17.72 12.03 0.09
CA LEU A 239 -17.41 11.88 -1.32
C LEU A 239 -17.40 13.31 -1.88
N GLU A 240 -16.27 13.76 -2.39
CA GLU A 240 -16.26 14.98 -3.16
C GLU A 240 -17.27 14.78 -4.27
N ASN A 241 -18.27 15.64 -4.33
CA ASN A 241 -19.35 15.57 -5.28
C ASN A 241 -18.76 15.85 -6.67
N ARG A 242 -18.08 14.86 -7.19
CA ARG A 242 -17.63 14.82 -8.58
C ARG A 242 -18.87 14.60 -9.38
N ASP A 243 -19.52 15.70 -9.64
CA ASP A 243 -20.91 15.75 -9.99
C ASP A 243 -21.14 14.93 -11.26
N ILE A 244 -21.76 13.77 -11.08
CA ILE A 244 -22.47 13.08 -12.15
C ILE A 244 -23.53 14.04 -12.78
N ALA A 245 -23.78 15.19 -12.17
CA ALA A 245 -24.70 16.20 -12.66
C ALA A 245 -24.25 16.84 -13.96
N ASP A 246 -22.99 16.84 -14.31
CA ASP A 246 -22.58 17.28 -15.65
C ASP A 246 -22.68 16.19 -16.72
N ARG A 247 -23.72 15.33 -16.59
CA ARG A 247 -24.18 14.45 -17.68
C ARG A 247 -24.49 15.21 -18.98
N THR A 248 -24.58 16.52 -18.91
CA THR A 248 -24.70 17.38 -20.10
C THR A 248 -23.48 17.25 -21.01
N LEU A 249 -22.29 17.09 -20.47
CA LEU A 249 -21.09 16.83 -21.26
C LEU A 249 -21.14 15.46 -21.96
N TYR A 250 -21.66 14.43 -21.27
CA TYR A 250 -21.79 13.08 -21.84
C TYR A 250 -22.84 13.00 -22.95
N LYS A 251 -23.96 13.66 -22.78
CA LYS A 251 -24.98 13.72 -23.84
C LYS A 251 -24.54 14.46 -25.08
N ALA A 252 -23.54 15.32 -24.96
CA ALA A 252 -22.95 16.05 -26.09
C ALA A 252 -21.82 15.27 -26.79
N MET A 253 -21.34 14.17 -26.22
CA MET A 253 -20.26 13.33 -26.79
C MET A 253 -20.78 12.05 -27.46
N TYR A 254 -22.07 11.74 -27.34
CA TYR A 254 -22.81 10.69 -28.02
C TYR A 254 -24.01 11.36 -28.74
#